data_73bd048a932b01fdf9600ab4ecd55175
#
_entry.id   73bd048a932b01fdf9600ab4ecd55175
#
_cell.length_a   1.000
_cell.length_b   1.000
_cell.length_c   1.000
_cell.angle_alpha   90.00
_cell.angle_beta   90.00
_cell.angle_gamma   90.00
#
_symmetry.space_group_name_H-M   'P 1'
#
loop_
_entity.id
_entity.type
_entity.pdbx_description
1 polymer ?
#
loop_
_entity_poly.entity_id
_entity_poly.type
_entity_poly.pdbx_seq_one_letter_code
_entity_poly.pdbx_strand_id
1 'polypeptide(L)'
;MATMVKQINLSDNNIIIIIFTLFILSCNKVDKQAHFNHYTSNDSISIDSSVNGITLADSNSILNQLGDISSYIIEDYDKGECVILSNKNKTQYLEIRRAYGGAKNEYNYFFILEEVPKEYQTKLIILPDIFFQTNKGAFLYMKEQDFLSRYKDLNLKRKIIKDTIIYTFNREDDIYESKYIFINKKLVEISFGYQD
;
A
#
# COMPACT_ATOMS: atom_id res chain seq x y z
N MET A 1 47.61 -63.95 9.49
CA MET A 1 47.26 -63.04 8.44
C MET A 1 46.62 -61.82 9.12
N ALA A 2 47.38 -60.75 9.37
CA ALA A 2 46.94 -59.59 10.11
C ALA A 2 46.62 -58.47 9.12
N THR A 3 45.37 -58.06 9.07
CA THR A 3 44.91 -56.99 8.18
C THR A 3 45.22 -55.63 8.85
N MET A 4 46.13 -54.88 8.28
CA MET A 4 46.50 -53.54 8.69
C MET A 4 45.36 -52.59 8.32
N VAL A 5 44.66 -52.05 9.31
CA VAL A 5 43.72 -50.89 9.09
C VAL A 5 44.58 -49.66 9.07
N LYS A 6 44.60 -48.99 7.91
CA LYS A 6 45.28 -47.71 7.70
C LYS A 6 44.38 -46.57 8.27
N GLN A 7 44.77 -46.03 9.43
CA GLN A 7 44.16 -44.83 9.99
C GLN A 7 44.47 -43.64 9.07
N ILE A 8 43.43 -43.02 8.55
CA ILE A 8 43.54 -41.76 7.81
C ILE A 8 43.50 -40.65 8.87
N ASN A 9 44.65 -40.07 9.18
CA ASN A 9 44.69 -38.82 9.96
C ASN A 9 44.22 -37.65 9.06
N LEU A 10 42.99 -37.30 9.18
CA LEU A 10 42.51 -36.00 8.68
C LEU A 10 42.99 -34.93 9.65
N SER A 11 43.84 -34.02 9.19
CA SER A 11 44.29 -32.90 10.00
C SER A 11 43.09 -31.98 10.26
N ASP A 12 43.00 -31.41 11.46
CA ASP A 12 41.90 -30.55 11.92
C ASP A 12 41.60 -29.39 10.98
N ASN A 13 42.58 -28.93 10.22
CA ASN A 13 42.44 -27.89 9.21
C ASN A 13 41.52 -28.26 8.04
N ASN A 14 41.50 -29.57 7.64
CA ASN A 14 40.64 -30.00 6.53
C ASN A 14 39.15 -30.10 6.96
N ILE A 15 38.89 -30.39 8.23
CA ILE A 15 37.54 -30.44 8.80
C ILE A 15 36.94 -29.02 8.83
N ILE A 16 37.74 -28.03 9.21
CA ILE A 16 37.31 -26.63 9.25
C ILE A 16 36.95 -26.12 7.85
N ILE A 17 37.73 -26.49 6.83
CA ILE A 17 37.45 -26.08 5.43
C ILE A 17 36.15 -26.70 4.91
N ILE A 18 35.88 -27.98 5.25
CA ILE A 18 34.64 -28.66 4.84
C ILE A 18 33.43 -28.05 5.52
N ILE A 19 33.51 -27.66 6.81
CA ILE A 19 32.44 -27.01 7.53
C ILE A 19 32.18 -25.61 6.95
N PHE A 20 33.24 -24.84 6.58
CA PHE A 20 33.11 -23.54 6.01
C PHE A 20 32.51 -23.55 4.60
N THR A 21 32.83 -24.54 3.77
CA THR A 21 32.20 -24.71 2.45
C THR A 21 30.75 -25.15 2.54
N LEU A 22 30.34 -25.93 3.52
CA LEU A 22 28.94 -26.27 3.76
C LEU A 22 28.11 -25.07 4.23
N PHE A 23 28.68 -24.12 4.99
CA PHE A 23 28.00 -22.87 5.36
C PHE A 23 27.82 -21.91 4.19
N ILE A 24 28.74 -21.87 3.24
CA ILE A 24 28.61 -20.99 2.04
C ILE A 24 27.55 -21.53 1.09
N LEU A 25 27.30 -22.81 1.01
CA LEU A 25 26.26 -23.41 0.16
C LEU A 25 24.83 -23.32 0.76
N SER A 26 24.72 -22.96 2.05
CA SER A 26 23.45 -22.83 2.76
C SER A 26 22.86 -21.40 2.65
N CYS A 27 23.58 -20.41 2.16
CA CYS A 27 23.08 -19.08 1.84
C CYS A 27 22.52 -19.02 0.42
N ASN A 28 21.58 -19.89 0.06
CA ASN A 28 20.63 -19.58 -0.97
C ASN A 28 19.72 -18.49 -0.42
N LYS A 29 20.05 -17.22 -0.70
CA LYS A 29 19.10 -16.13 -0.64
C LYS A 29 17.88 -16.56 -1.45
N VAL A 30 16.84 -16.94 -0.76
CA VAL A 30 15.50 -16.86 -1.31
C VAL A 30 15.24 -15.36 -1.43
N ASP A 31 15.59 -14.79 -2.57
CA ASP A 31 15.01 -13.54 -3.01
C ASP A 31 13.51 -13.81 -3.16
N LYS A 32 12.78 -13.62 -2.07
CA LYS A 32 11.36 -13.34 -2.12
C LYS A 32 11.24 -11.91 -2.66
N GLN A 33 11.56 -11.71 -3.93
CA GLN A 33 10.86 -10.71 -4.70
C GLN A 33 9.39 -11.14 -4.63
N ALA A 34 8.62 -10.45 -3.80
CA ALA A 34 7.18 -10.45 -3.92
C ALA A 34 6.91 -9.82 -5.30
N HIS A 35 6.92 -10.67 -6.34
CA HIS A 35 6.30 -10.31 -7.59
C HIS A 35 4.81 -10.12 -7.24
N PHE A 36 4.41 -8.86 -7.10
CA PHE A 36 3.03 -8.49 -7.29
C PHE A 36 2.69 -8.88 -8.73
N ASN A 37 2.24 -10.11 -8.90
CA ASN A 37 1.67 -10.57 -10.14
C ASN A 37 0.49 -9.65 -10.41
N HIS A 38 0.56 -8.88 -11.47
CA HIS A 38 -0.55 -8.18 -12.07
C HIS A 38 -1.61 -9.25 -12.39
N TYR A 39 -2.53 -9.47 -11.45
CA TYR A 39 -3.66 -10.38 -11.65
C TYR A 39 -4.59 -9.77 -12.69
N THR A 40 -4.43 -10.18 -13.94
CA THR A 40 -5.46 -10.04 -14.95
C THR A 40 -6.50 -11.15 -14.72
N SER A 41 -7.38 -10.98 -13.74
CA SER A 41 -8.56 -11.82 -13.65
C SER A 41 -9.64 -11.26 -14.60
N ASN A 42 -10.16 -12.09 -15.48
CA ASN A 42 -11.18 -11.76 -16.49
C ASN A 42 -12.58 -11.45 -15.91
N ASP A 43 -12.75 -11.39 -14.59
CA ASP A 43 -13.94 -10.85 -13.90
C ASP A 43 -13.50 -9.61 -13.12
N SER A 44 -13.27 -8.51 -13.82
CA SER A 44 -12.81 -7.27 -13.22
C SER A 44 -13.95 -6.57 -12.48
N ILE A 45 -14.21 -6.98 -11.23
CA ILE A 45 -14.89 -6.08 -10.30
C ILE A 45 -14.03 -4.82 -10.24
N SER A 46 -14.54 -3.73 -10.82
CA SER A 46 -13.83 -2.46 -10.81
C SER A 46 -13.77 -1.92 -9.40
N ILE A 47 -12.58 -1.88 -8.79
CA ILE A 47 -12.31 -1.33 -7.46
C ILE A 47 -11.64 0.03 -7.58
N ASP A 48 -11.59 0.81 -6.50
CA ASP A 48 -10.73 2.00 -6.46
C ASP A 48 -9.26 1.57 -6.46
N SER A 49 -8.50 2.15 -7.36
CA SER A 49 -7.07 1.84 -7.53
C SER A 49 -6.22 3.08 -7.81
N SER A 50 -6.86 4.23 -7.99
CA SER A 50 -6.14 5.48 -8.22
C SER A 50 -6.95 6.71 -7.78
N VAL A 51 -6.24 7.81 -7.55
CA VAL A 51 -6.78 9.15 -7.27
C VAL A 51 -6.10 10.15 -8.19
N ASN A 52 -6.87 10.87 -9.00
CA ASN A 52 -6.38 11.90 -9.94
C ASN A 52 -5.17 11.42 -10.78
N GLY A 53 -5.15 10.16 -11.20
CA GLY A 53 -4.07 9.56 -12.00
C GLY A 53 -2.89 9.01 -11.20
N ILE A 54 -2.85 9.19 -9.89
CA ILE A 54 -1.90 8.52 -9.01
C ILE A 54 -2.45 7.13 -8.70
N THR A 55 -1.71 6.08 -9.06
CA THR A 55 -2.16 4.69 -8.99
C THR A 55 -1.47 3.94 -7.85
N LEU A 56 -2.24 3.09 -7.14
CA LEU A 56 -1.72 2.20 -6.09
C LEU A 56 -0.61 1.30 -6.63
N ALA A 57 0.45 1.14 -5.84
CA ALA A 57 1.59 0.26 -6.11
C ALA A 57 2.26 0.50 -7.50
N ASP A 58 2.09 1.70 -8.08
CA ASP A 58 2.69 2.09 -9.35
C ASP A 58 3.66 3.26 -9.15
N SER A 59 4.94 2.93 -8.99
CA SER A 59 6.02 3.92 -8.84
C SER A 59 6.15 4.87 -10.03
N ASN A 60 5.78 4.43 -11.24
CA ASN A 60 5.82 5.27 -12.44
C ASN A 60 4.73 6.34 -12.39
N SER A 61 3.53 6.00 -11.90
CA SER A 61 2.47 7.00 -11.74
C SER A 61 2.87 8.09 -10.75
N ILE A 62 3.51 7.73 -9.63
CA ILE A 62 4.04 8.68 -8.65
C ILE A 62 5.09 9.58 -9.29
N LEU A 63 6.10 8.99 -9.95
CA LEU A 63 7.19 9.73 -10.58
C LEU A 63 6.68 10.68 -11.67
N ASN A 64 5.74 10.23 -12.50
CA ASN A 64 5.19 11.01 -13.60
C ASN A 64 4.30 12.16 -13.13
N GLN A 65 3.52 11.97 -12.05
CA GLN A 65 2.59 12.98 -11.53
C GLN A 65 3.24 13.94 -10.54
N LEU A 66 4.18 13.48 -9.73
CA LEU A 66 4.73 14.23 -8.60
C LEU A 66 6.22 14.52 -8.71
N GLY A 67 6.96 13.80 -9.58
CA GLY A 67 8.41 13.88 -9.65
C GLY A 67 9.10 13.22 -8.44
N ASP A 68 10.26 13.75 -8.05
CA ASP A 68 10.97 13.26 -6.84
C ASP A 68 10.32 13.81 -5.58
N ILE A 69 9.72 12.92 -4.80
CA ILE A 69 9.02 13.22 -3.56
C ILE A 69 9.85 12.94 -2.30
N SER A 70 11.12 12.59 -2.43
CA SER A 70 11.97 12.14 -1.31
C SER A 70 12.03 13.12 -0.14
N SER A 71 11.99 14.43 -0.41
CA SER A 71 12.01 15.49 0.64
C SER A 71 10.67 15.65 1.37
N TYR A 72 9.60 15.07 0.87
CA TYR A 72 8.25 15.17 1.43
C TYR A 72 7.84 13.93 2.24
N ILE A 73 8.68 12.89 2.26
CA ILE A 73 8.40 11.67 3.01
C ILE A 73 8.34 11.99 4.50
N ILE A 74 7.29 11.50 5.14
CA ILE A 74 7.08 11.53 6.58
C ILE A 74 7.17 10.08 7.07
N GLU A 75 8.08 9.82 7.99
CA GLU A 75 8.22 8.52 8.64
C GLU A 75 7.30 8.48 9.87
N ASP A 76 6.35 7.57 9.88
CA ASP A 76 5.49 7.29 11.03
C ASP A 76 5.86 5.91 11.57
N TYR A 77 6.38 5.88 12.80
CA TYR A 77 6.92 4.66 13.42
C TYR A 77 5.92 3.49 13.44
N ASP A 78 4.63 3.79 13.61
CA ASP A 78 3.60 2.76 13.71
C ASP A 78 2.95 2.41 12.38
N LYS A 79 3.07 3.29 11.37
CA LYS A 79 2.27 3.22 10.15
C LYS A 79 3.09 3.22 8.86
N GLY A 80 4.42 3.23 8.96
CA GLY A 80 5.30 3.27 7.80
C GLY A 80 5.54 4.69 7.26
N GLU A 81 5.83 4.79 5.99
CA GLU A 81 6.12 6.06 5.34
C GLU A 81 4.88 6.61 4.65
N CYS A 82 4.66 7.92 4.74
CA CYS A 82 3.60 8.57 4.00
C CYS A 82 4.06 9.87 3.33
N VAL A 83 3.31 10.29 2.31
CA VAL A 83 3.40 11.61 1.69
C VAL A 83 2.01 12.22 1.67
N ILE A 84 1.92 13.50 2.02
CA ILE A 84 0.66 14.23 2.06
C ILE A 84 0.60 15.19 0.88
N LEU A 85 -0.43 15.03 0.06
CA LEU A 85 -0.77 15.96 -0.99
C LEU A 85 -1.99 16.77 -0.57
N SER A 86 -2.03 18.04 -0.92
CA SER A 86 -3.23 18.85 -0.74
C SER A 86 -3.77 19.32 -2.08
N ASN A 87 -5.09 19.51 -2.16
CA ASN A 87 -5.66 20.22 -3.27
C ASN A 87 -5.24 21.71 -3.25
N LYS A 88 -5.48 22.43 -4.35
CA LYS A 88 -5.08 23.83 -4.50
C LYS A 88 -5.52 24.74 -3.35
N ASN A 89 -6.68 24.48 -2.78
CA ASN A 89 -7.30 25.31 -1.75
C ASN A 89 -6.96 24.84 -0.31
N LYS A 90 -6.23 23.75 -0.15
CA LYS A 90 -5.90 23.10 1.15
C LYS A 90 -7.15 22.75 1.97
N THR A 91 -8.19 22.31 1.31
CA THR A 91 -9.46 21.87 1.92
C THR A 91 -9.66 20.38 1.85
N GLN A 92 -8.81 19.69 1.11
CA GLN A 92 -8.78 18.24 1.00
C GLN A 92 -7.33 17.77 0.90
N TYR A 93 -7.09 16.61 1.46
CA TYR A 93 -5.78 15.99 1.52
C TYR A 93 -5.85 14.56 0.97
N LEU A 94 -4.84 14.18 0.20
CA LEU A 94 -4.58 12.81 -0.19
C LEU A 94 -3.32 12.35 0.53
N GLU A 95 -3.48 11.46 1.49
CA GLU A 95 -2.37 10.75 2.10
C GLU A 95 -2.12 9.48 1.29
N ILE A 96 -0.91 9.33 0.79
CA ILE A 96 -0.43 8.10 0.17
C ILE A 96 0.56 7.44 1.10
N ARG A 97 0.35 6.17 1.40
CA ARG A 97 1.08 5.44 2.42
C ARG A 97 1.76 4.21 1.87
N ARG A 98 2.94 3.91 2.40
CA ARG A 98 3.74 2.73 2.12
C ARG A 98 4.16 2.09 3.44
N ALA A 99 3.97 0.77 3.56
CA ALA A 99 4.50 0.04 4.69
C ALA A 99 6.03 -0.07 4.68
N TYR A 100 6.61 -0.38 5.82
CA TYR A 100 8.04 -0.59 5.93
C TYR A 100 8.51 -1.75 5.05
N GLY A 101 9.59 -1.52 4.30
CA GLY A 101 10.18 -2.51 3.40
C GLY A 101 9.55 -2.59 2.01
N GLY A 102 8.55 -1.78 1.71
CA GLY A 102 8.01 -1.62 0.35
C GLY A 102 9.04 -1.03 -0.62
N ALA A 103 8.85 -1.26 -1.92
CA ALA A 103 9.71 -0.68 -2.94
C ALA A 103 9.59 0.84 -2.97
N LYS A 104 10.67 1.52 -3.33
CA LYS A 104 10.70 2.98 -3.39
C LYS A 104 9.60 3.49 -4.32
N ASN A 105 8.82 4.48 -3.86
CA ASN A 105 7.70 5.09 -4.57
C ASN A 105 6.51 4.15 -4.88
N GLU A 106 6.44 2.97 -4.28
CA GLU A 106 5.28 2.08 -4.36
C GLU A 106 4.41 2.27 -3.13
N TYR A 107 3.43 3.19 -3.23
CA TYR A 107 2.47 3.46 -2.16
C TYR A 107 1.25 2.58 -2.36
N ASN A 108 0.94 1.79 -1.35
CA ASN A 108 -0.06 0.73 -1.42
C ASN A 108 -1.38 1.04 -0.70
N TYR A 109 -1.47 2.20 -0.01
CA TYR A 109 -2.69 2.61 0.68
C TYR A 109 -2.94 4.11 0.54
N PHE A 110 -4.16 4.50 0.22
CA PHE A 110 -4.57 5.88 -0.03
C PHE A 110 -5.71 6.29 0.90
N PHE A 111 -5.64 7.56 1.38
CA PHE A 111 -6.69 8.19 2.19
C PHE A 111 -7.03 9.56 1.59
N ILE A 112 -8.30 9.82 1.34
CA ILE A 112 -8.80 11.16 1.00
C ILE A 112 -9.51 11.70 2.24
N LEU A 113 -9.01 12.82 2.79
CA LEU A 113 -9.37 13.38 4.08
C LEU A 113 -9.68 14.87 3.98
N GLU A 114 -10.49 15.40 4.89
CA GLU A 114 -10.71 16.85 5.05
C GLU A 114 -9.59 17.52 5.85
N GLU A 115 -9.00 16.79 6.78
CA GLU A 115 -7.97 17.30 7.68
C GLU A 115 -6.84 16.27 7.84
N VAL A 116 -5.64 16.77 8.07
CA VAL A 116 -4.47 15.96 8.44
C VAL A 116 -3.84 16.56 9.70
N PRO A 117 -3.09 15.77 10.50
CA PRO A 117 -2.37 16.26 11.66
C PRO A 117 -1.52 17.51 11.33
N LYS A 118 -1.45 18.45 12.27
CA LYS A 118 -0.74 19.72 12.05
C LYS A 118 0.73 19.52 11.72
N GLU A 119 1.37 18.55 12.32
CA GLU A 119 2.76 18.17 12.07
C GLU A 119 2.99 17.76 10.61
N TYR A 120 2.02 17.18 9.93
CA TYR A 120 2.11 16.78 8.51
C TYR A 120 1.97 17.98 7.57
N GLN A 121 1.32 19.05 8.01
CA GLN A 121 1.08 20.24 7.19
C GLN A 121 2.37 21.01 6.82
N THR A 122 3.50 20.68 7.43
CA THR A 122 4.80 21.29 7.12
C THR A 122 5.47 20.72 5.87
N LYS A 123 5.03 19.55 5.41
CA LYS A 123 5.60 18.80 4.27
C LYS A 123 4.55 18.47 3.20
N LEU A 124 3.74 19.45 2.83
CA LEU A 124 2.67 19.25 1.83
C LEU A 124 3.18 19.43 0.40
N ILE A 125 2.75 18.55 -0.50
CA ILE A 125 2.80 18.78 -1.94
C ILE A 125 1.43 19.36 -2.35
N ILE A 126 1.42 20.58 -2.88
CA ILE A 126 0.19 21.25 -3.31
C ILE A 126 -0.03 20.94 -4.79
N LEU A 127 -1.15 20.29 -5.10
CA LEU A 127 -1.56 19.97 -6.47
C LEU A 127 -2.50 21.06 -7.03
N PRO A 128 -2.54 21.23 -8.35
CA PRO A 128 -3.43 22.19 -9.01
C PRO A 128 -4.92 21.76 -8.95
N ASP A 129 -5.20 20.53 -8.59
CA ASP A 129 -6.54 19.96 -8.53
C ASP A 129 -7.42 20.72 -7.53
N ILE A 130 -8.71 20.85 -7.86
CA ILE A 130 -9.70 21.48 -6.98
C ILE A 130 -10.18 20.47 -5.92
N PHE A 131 -10.27 19.19 -6.27
CA PHE A 131 -10.66 18.10 -5.37
C PHE A 131 -9.98 16.80 -5.77
N PHE A 132 -9.95 15.85 -4.84
CA PHE A 132 -9.47 14.49 -5.07
C PHE A 132 -10.64 13.58 -5.45
N GLN A 133 -10.44 12.79 -6.50
CA GLN A 133 -11.43 11.85 -7.01
C GLN A 133 -10.80 10.51 -7.33
N THR A 134 -11.45 9.42 -6.91
CA THR A 134 -11.03 8.07 -7.28
C THR A 134 -11.36 7.74 -8.73
N ASN A 135 -10.76 6.70 -9.29
CA ASN A 135 -11.07 6.22 -10.65
C ASN A 135 -12.54 5.78 -10.82
N LYS A 136 -13.23 5.35 -9.76
CA LYS A 136 -14.69 5.08 -9.78
C LYS A 136 -15.52 6.34 -9.58
N GLY A 137 -14.89 7.48 -9.36
CA GLY A 137 -15.52 8.78 -9.25
C GLY A 137 -16.04 9.13 -7.86
N ALA A 138 -15.58 8.47 -6.78
CA ALA A 138 -15.85 8.92 -5.42
C ALA A 138 -15.01 10.16 -5.08
N PHE A 139 -15.61 11.11 -4.37
CA PHE A 139 -14.96 12.33 -3.87
C PHE A 139 -15.66 12.80 -2.58
N LEU A 140 -14.98 13.59 -1.75
CA LEU A 140 -15.56 14.10 -0.50
C LEU A 140 -16.80 14.94 -0.78
N TYR A 141 -17.77 14.87 0.14
CA TYR A 141 -19.10 15.48 0.09
C TYR A 141 -20.07 14.88 -0.93
N MET A 142 -19.68 13.82 -1.67
CA MET A 142 -20.62 13.06 -2.50
C MET A 142 -21.79 12.56 -1.65
N LYS A 143 -23.00 12.64 -2.19
CA LYS A 143 -24.19 12.10 -1.52
C LYS A 143 -24.15 10.56 -1.50
N GLU A 144 -24.65 9.98 -0.42
CA GLU A 144 -24.72 8.51 -0.25
C GLU A 144 -25.43 7.82 -1.44
N GLN A 145 -26.50 8.39 -1.95
CA GLN A 145 -27.23 7.86 -3.11
C GLN A 145 -26.39 7.79 -4.38
N ASP A 146 -25.63 8.85 -4.66
CA ASP A 146 -24.77 8.94 -5.84
C ASP A 146 -23.60 7.94 -5.72
N PHE A 147 -23.06 7.79 -4.52
CA PHE A 147 -22.04 6.79 -4.20
C PHE A 147 -22.55 5.37 -4.46
N LEU A 148 -23.69 4.99 -3.87
CA LEU A 148 -24.26 3.65 -4.03
C LEU A 148 -24.60 3.34 -5.51
N SER A 149 -25.01 4.32 -6.29
CA SER A 149 -25.23 4.14 -7.72
C SER A 149 -23.95 3.79 -8.48
N ARG A 150 -22.82 4.39 -8.12
CA ARG A 150 -21.51 4.12 -8.75
C ARG A 150 -20.89 2.79 -8.31
N TYR A 151 -21.16 2.39 -7.08
CA TYR A 151 -20.59 1.19 -6.43
C TYR A 151 -21.56 0.01 -6.37
N LYS A 152 -22.64 0.05 -7.18
CA LYS A 152 -23.69 -0.98 -7.21
C LYS A 152 -23.19 -2.40 -7.50
N ASP A 153 -22.06 -2.52 -8.20
CA ASP A 153 -21.46 -3.81 -8.59
C ASP A 153 -20.54 -4.37 -7.49
N LEU A 154 -20.31 -3.61 -6.39
CA LEU A 154 -19.53 -4.07 -5.24
C LEU A 154 -20.44 -4.59 -4.14
N ASN A 155 -20.07 -5.72 -3.54
CA ASN A 155 -20.73 -6.25 -2.35
C ASN A 155 -20.27 -5.47 -1.10
N LEU A 156 -20.78 -4.26 -0.93
CA LEU A 156 -20.43 -3.39 0.19
C LEU A 156 -21.09 -3.86 1.48
N LYS A 157 -20.29 -4.06 2.52
CA LYS A 157 -20.78 -4.25 3.88
C LYS A 157 -21.10 -2.89 4.49
N ARG A 158 -22.31 -2.72 5.04
CA ARG A 158 -22.78 -1.47 5.65
C ARG A 158 -22.84 -1.59 7.16
N LYS A 159 -22.25 -0.61 7.87
CA LYS A 159 -22.33 -0.47 9.34
C LYS A 159 -22.82 0.92 9.68
N ILE A 160 -23.71 1.04 10.68
CA ILE A 160 -24.19 2.32 11.19
C ILE A 160 -23.75 2.46 12.64
N ILE A 161 -23.14 3.61 12.97
CA ILE A 161 -22.74 3.97 14.33
C ILE A 161 -23.21 5.42 14.56
N LYS A 162 -24.31 5.58 15.29
CA LYS A 162 -24.98 6.87 15.50
C LYS A 162 -25.39 7.50 14.18
N ASP A 163 -24.84 8.67 13.85
CA ASP A 163 -25.04 9.44 12.63
C ASP A 163 -24.04 9.10 11.50
N THR A 164 -23.13 8.18 11.78
CA THR A 164 -22.08 7.76 10.86
C THR A 164 -22.47 6.46 10.16
N ILE A 165 -22.36 6.43 8.83
CA ILE A 165 -22.54 5.25 8.00
C ILE A 165 -21.18 4.89 7.42
N ILE A 166 -20.78 3.64 7.57
CA ILE A 166 -19.51 3.11 7.06
C ILE A 166 -19.83 2.03 6.03
N TYR A 167 -19.33 2.18 4.84
CA TYR A 167 -19.30 1.15 3.81
C TYR A 167 -17.89 0.59 3.70
N THR A 168 -17.77 -0.74 3.69
CA THR A 168 -16.49 -1.44 3.50
C THR A 168 -16.63 -2.49 2.41
N PHE A 169 -15.57 -2.66 1.65
CA PHE A 169 -15.41 -3.75 0.72
C PHE A 169 -14.04 -4.38 0.95
N ASN A 170 -14.01 -5.71 1.09
CA ASN A 170 -12.80 -6.51 1.18
C ASN A 170 -12.89 -7.57 0.10
N ARG A 171 -11.83 -7.75 -0.66
CA ARG A 171 -11.72 -8.80 -1.63
C ARG A 171 -11.27 -10.08 -0.92
N GLU A 172 -12.01 -11.18 -1.08
CA GLU A 172 -11.77 -12.42 -0.32
C GLU A 172 -10.45 -13.10 -0.69
N ASP A 173 -10.02 -12.95 -1.94
CA ASP A 173 -8.81 -13.59 -2.48
C ASP A 173 -7.57 -12.67 -2.43
N ASP A 174 -7.68 -11.47 -1.86
CA ASP A 174 -6.67 -10.42 -1.92
C ASP A 174 -6.66 -9.63 -0.60
N ILE A 175 -5.52 -9.05 -0.31
CA ILE A 175 -5.33 -8.14 0.83
C ILE A 175 -5.93 -6.75 0.59
N TYR A 176 -6.66 -6.54 -0.51
CA TYR A 176 -7.30 -5.27 -0.82
C TYR A 176 -8.51 -5.01 0.06
N GLU A 177 -8.55 -3.79 0.60
CA GLU A 177 -9.73 -3.28 1.29
C GLU A 177 -10.07 -1.85 0.85
N SER A 178 -11.34 -1.46 1.03
CA SER A 178 -11.76 -0.08 0.94
C SER A 178 -12.79 0.26 1.99
N LYS A 179 -12.77 1.53 2.44
CA LYS A 179 -13.68 2.05 3.45
C LYS A 179 -14.14 3.46 3.06
N TYR A 180 -15.42 3.71 3.18
CA TYR A 180 -16.08 4.96 2.86
C TYR A 180 -16.94 5.39 4.04
N ILE A 181 -16.67 6.56 4.62
CA ILE A 181 -17.36 7.06 5.81
C ILE A 181 -18.26 8.22 5.42
N PHE A 182 -19.53 8.11 5.80
CA PHE A 182 -20.54 9.12 5.60
C PHE A 182 -21.01 9.69 6.94
N ILE A 183 -21.09 11.03 7.02
CA ILE A 183 -21.74 11.75 8.11
C ILE A 183 -22.84 12.64 7.47
N ASN A 184 -24.05 12.59 8.02
CA ASN A 184 -25.19 13.31 7.45
C ASN A 184 -25.40 13.04 5.96
N LYS A 185 -25.18 11.77 5.53
CA LYS A 185 -25.31 11.29 4.15
C LYS A 185 -24.33 11.93 3.15
N LYS A 186 -23.25 12.55 3.62
CA LYS A 186 -22.15 13.08 2.81
C LYS A 186 -20.89 12.29 3.10
N LEU A 187 -20.15 11.93 2.06
CA LEU A 187 -18.88 11.22 2.15
C LEU A 187 -17.81 12.16 2.74
N VAL A 188 -17.21 11.77 3.87
CA VAL A 188 -16.23 12.59 4.59
C VAL A 188 -14.84 11.96 4.64
N GLU A 189 -14.74 10.65 4.37
CA GLU A 189 -13.46 9.95 4.31
C GLU A 189 -13.55 8.83 3.29
N ILE A 190 -12.49 8.66 2.52
CA ILE A 190 -12.28 7.54 1.60
C ILE A 190 -10.93 6.94 1.95
N SER A 191 -10.87 5.62 2.12
CA SER A 191 -9.59 4.93 2.20
C SER A 191 -9.64 3.61 1.43
N PHE A 192 -8.55 3.26 0.76
CA PHE A 192 -8.45 2.02 0.02
C PHE A 192 -7.00 1.67 -0.26
N GLY A 193 -6.75 0.38 -0.41
CA GLY A 193 -5.41 -0.11 -0.74
C GLY A 193 -5.20 -1.55 -0.35
N TYR A 194 -3.95 -1.97 -0.38
CA TYR A 194 -3.49 -3.30 -0.01
C TYR A 194 -2.94 -3.27 1.41
N GLN A 195 -3.46 -4.15 2.27
CA GLN A 195 -2.91 -4.39 3.61
C GLN A 195 -1.65 -5.25 3.50
N ASP A 196 -0.72 -5.05 4.43
CA ASP A 196 0.50 -5.86 4.59
C ASP A 196 0.23 -7.14 5.39
#